data_31b38d4940af965d6f23261958d3dc52
#
_entry.id   31b38d4940af965d6f23261958d3dc52
#
_cell.length_a   1.000
_cell.length_b   1.000
_cell.length_c   1.000
_cell.angle_alpha   90.00
_cell.angle_beta   90.00
_cell.angle_gamma   90.00
#
_symmetry.space_group_name_H-M   'P 1'
#
loop_
_entity.id
_entity.type
_entity.pdbx_description
1 polymer ?
#
loop_
_entity_poly.entity_id
_entity_poly.type
_entity_poly.pdbx_seq_one_letter_code
_entity_poly.pdbx_strand_id
1 'polypeptide(L)'
;AEFARCRSRLEMARTEIATCAISGAVGTFAHIDPSVEAHVAEQMGLIPEPVSTQVIPRDRHAMFFATLGVIASSVERLATEIRHLQRTELREAEEFFSAGQKGSSAMPHKRNPVLTENLTGLARIVRAAVTPALENVALWHERDISHSSVERVFGPDATIALDFALQRLAGVVEALVIYPESMQANLDQLGGLVHSQQLLLALTQAGVSREAAYSMVQRNAMESWKTGTSYRDLLKNDAEVFSNLGERGID
;
A
#
# COMPACT_ATOMS: atom_id res chain seq x y z
N ALA A 1 3.72 -10.02 0.69
CA ALA A 1 3.18 -10.32 -0.67
C ALA A 1 3.13 -9.06 -1.56
N GLU A 2 2.55 -7.91 -1.11
CA GLU A 2 2.37 -6.70 -1.94
C GLU A 2 3.71 -6.08 -2.37
N PHE A 3 4.62 -5.82 -1.43
CA PHE A 3 5.95 -5.27 -1.75
C PHE A 3 6.82 -6.24 -2.58
N ALA A 4 6.61 -7.55 -2.48
CA ALA A 4 7.26 -8.50 -3.38
C ALA A 4 6.79 -8.29 -4.84
N ARG A 5 5.49 -8.08 -5.06
CA ARG A 5 4.97 -7.71 -6.38
C ARG A 5 5.46 -6.35 -6.87
N CYS A 6 5.61 -5.37 -5.95
CA CYS A 6 6.19 -4.07 -6.27
C CYS A 6 7.63 -4.21 -6.76
N ARG A 7 8.44 -5.04 -6.09
CA ARG A 7 9.81 -5.36 -6.50
C ARG A 7 9.86 -5.96 -7.90
N SER A 8 9.05 -7.00 -8.16
CA SER A 8 9.02 -7.63 -9.50
C SER A 8 8.63 -6.65 -10.59
N ARG A 9 7.65 -5.74 -10.34
CA ARG A 9 7.30 -4.69 -11.30
C ARG A 9 8.44 -3.70 -11.54
N LEU A 10 9.16 -3.32 -10.48
CA LEU A 10 10.31 -2.43 -10.60
C LEU A 10 11.45 -3.06 -11.39
N GLU A 11 11.72 -4.34 -11.18
CA GLU A 11 12.71 -5.11 -11.93
C GLU A 11 12.35 -5.19 -13.43
N MET A 12 11.08 -5.44 -13.76
CA MET A 12 10.58 -5.39 -15.14
C MET A 12 10.73 -3.99 -15.76
N ALA A 13 10.29 -2.95 -15.06
CA ALA A 13 10.38 -1.57 -15.53
C ALA A 13 11.85 -1.13 -15.71
N ARG A 14 12.76 -1.57 -14.83
CA ARG A 14 14.20 -1.34 -14.96
C ARG A 14 14.76 -1.97 -16.23
N THR A 15 14.37 -3.21 -16.53
CA THR A 15 14.81 -3.91 -17.76
C THR A 15 14.29 -3.19 -18.99
N GLU A 16 13.05 -2.74 -18.99
CA GLU A 16 12.43 -2.05 -20.11
C GLU A 16 13.04 -0.68 -20.39
N ILE A 17 13.37 0.08 -19.35
CA ILE A 17 13.97 1.43 -19.49
C ILE A 17 15.49 1.38 -19.78
N ALA A 18 16.13 0.23 -19.60
CA ALA A 18 17.58 0.07 -19.77
C ALA A 18 18.00 0.04 -21.25
N THR A 19 17.65 1.10 -21.99
CA THR A 19 17.96 1.28 -23.41
C THR A 19 18.81 2.52 -23.64
N CYS A 20 19.53 2.58 -24.75
CA CYS A 20 20.24 3.78 -25.21
C CYS A 20 20.05 4.00 -26.69
N ALA A 21 20.19 5.23 -27.15
CA ALA A 21 20.19 5.59 -28.55
C ALA A 21 21.31 6.61 -28.84
N ILE A 22 22.21 6.28 -29.77
CA ILE A 22 23.25 7.13 -30.31
C ILE A 22 23.19 7.08 -31.84
N SER A 23 22.00 7.35 -32.36
CA SER A 23 21.68 7.16 -33.79
C SER A 23 21.63 8.47 -34.60
N GLY A 24 22.10 9.58 -33.99
CA GLY A 24 22.13 10.90 -34.62
C GLY A 24 20.88 11.73 -34.38
N ALA A 25 20.80 12.88 -35.03
CA ALA A 25 19.78 13.91 -34.77
C ALA A 25 18.35 13.46 -35.05
N VAL A 26 18.14 12.45 -35.87
CA VAL A 26 16.80 11.94 -36.26
C VAL A 26 16.71 10.41 -36.21
N GLY A 27 17.67 9.74 -35.59
CA GLY A 27 17.64 8.28 -35.42
C GLY A 27 18.04 7.46 -36.66
N THR A 28 18.68 8.08 -37.66
CA THR A 28 18.95 7.42 -38.98
C THR A 28 20.38 6.96 -39.20
N PHE A 29 21.26 7.16 -38.22
CA PHE A 29 22.71 6.88 -38.33
C PHE A 29 23.41 7.55 -39.54
N ALA A 30 22.87 8.69 -40.00
CA ALA A 30 23.36 9.39 -41.19
C ALA A 30 24.85 9.77 -41.12
N HIS A 31 25.36 10.04 -39.91
CA HIS A 31 26.74 10.52 -39.69
C HIS A 31 27.49 9.75 -38.59
N ILE A 32 26.99 8.62 -38.15
CA ILE A 32 27.58 7.80 -37.09
C ILE A 32 27.40 6.32 -37.44
N ASP A 33 28.44 5.52 -37.24
CA ASP A 33 28.36 4.08 -37.47
C ASP A 33 27.55 3.40 -36.33
N PRO A 34 26.62 2.49 -36.63
CA PRO A 34 25.88 1.72 -35.64
C PRO A 34 26.75 0.99 -34.61
N SER A 35 27.97 0.64 -34.94
CA SER A 35 28.93 0.00 -34.02
C SER A 35 29.25 0.87 -32.81
N VAL A 36 29.18 2.20 -32.94
CA VAL A 36 29.40 3.15 -31.83
C VAL A 36 28.31 3.01 -30.80
N GLU A 37 27.04 2.94 -31.21
CA GLU A 37 25.91 2.72 -30.31
C GLU A 37 26.03 1.36 -29.64
N ALA A 38 26.31 0.31 -30.39
CA ALA A 38 26.47 -1.03 -29.83
C ALA A 38 27.59 -1.08 -28.78
N HIS A 39 28.73 -0.45 -29.04
CA HIS A 39 29.85 -0.37 -28.10
C HIS A 39 29.48 0.37 -26.81
N VAL A 40 28.83 1.54 -26.92
CA VAL A 40 28.41 2.31 -25.76
C VAL A 40 27.38 1.55 -24.96
N ALA A 41 26.40 0.93 -25.60
CA ALA A 41 25.39 0.10 -24.95
C ALA A 41 26.04 -1.02 -24.13
N GLU A 42 26.99 -1.76 -24.71
CA GLU A 42 27.73 -2.80 -24.01
C GLU A 42 28.48 -2.28 -22.79
N GLN A 43 29.23 -1.17 -22.94
CA GLN A 43 30.00 -0.58 -21.84
C GLN A 43 29.11 -0.08 -20.69
N MET A 44 27.89 0.36 -20.97
CA MET A 44 26.94 0.86 -19.98
C MET A 44 25.97 -0.22 -19.46
N GLY A 45 26.01 -1.44 -20.00
CA GLY A 45 25.06 -2.49 -19.66
C GLY A 45 23.64 -2.16 -20.11
N LEU A 46 23.49 -1.44 -21.21
CA LEU A 46 22.22 -1.06 -21.83
C LEU A 46 21.97 -1.84 -23.11
N ILE A 47 20.77 -1.74 -23.64
CA ILE A 47 20.37 -2.33 -24.91
C ILE A 47 20.18 -1.20 -25.94
N PRO A 48 20.74 -1.30 -27.17
CA PRO A 48 20.42 -0.34 -28.21
C PRO A 48 18.91 -0.31 -28.49
N GLU A 49 18.35 0.89 -28.58
CA GLU A 49 16.93 1.05 -28.95
C GLU A 49 16.73 0.64 -30.41
N PRO A 50 15.89 -0.37 -30.71
CA PRO A 50 15.75 -0.90 -32.09
C PRO A 50 15.33 0.16 -33.10
N VAL A 51 14.45 1.09 -32.70
CA VAL A 51 13.98 2.19 -33.52
C VAL A 51 13.82 3.43 -32.63
N SER A 52 14.66 4.41 -32.87
CA SER A 52 14.56 5.70 -32.17
C SER A 52 14.40 6.85 -33.16
N THR A 53 13.97 7.99 -32.66
CA THR A 53 14.09 9.28 -33.34
C THR A 53 15.35 10.02 -32.83
N GLN A 54 15.27 11.27 -32.49
CA GLN A 54 16.32 11.94 -31.72
C GLN A 54 16.39 11.45 -30.26
N VAL A 55 15.31 10.86 -29.77
CA VAL A 55 15.15 10.42 -28.38
C VAL A 55 14.66 8.97 -28.32
N ILE A 56 14.93 8.32 -27.20
CA ILE A 56 14.33 7.03 -26.88
C ILE A 56 12.81 7.22 -26.69
N PRO A 57 11.97 6.29 -27.19
CA PRO A 57 10.52 6.32 -27.00
C PRO A 57 10.13 6.48 -25.52
N ARG A 58 9.25 7.43 -25.23
CA ARG A 58 8.92 7.83 -23.86
C ARG A 58 7.89 6.92 -23.18
N ASP A 59 7.25 6.00 -23.89
CA ASP A 59 6.44 4.94 -23.31
C ASP A 59 7.21 4.10 -22.27
N ARG A 60 8.50 3.83 -22.52
CA ARG A 60 9.39 3.16 -21.54
C ARG A 60 9.53 3.95 -20.24
N HIS A 61 9.72 5.26 -20.35
CA HIS A 61 9.78 6.15 -19.20
C HIS A 61 8.42 6.26 -18.50
N ALA A 62 7.33 6.35 -19.26
CA ALA A 62 5.98 6.39 -18.72
C ALA A 62 5.65 5.14 -17.91
N MET A 63 6.02 3.94 -18.39
CA MET A 63 5.87 2.69 -17.66
C MET A 63 6.71 2.68 -16.36
N PHE A 64 7.95 3.17 -16.42
CA PHE A 64 8.79 3.30 -15.23
C PHE A 64 8.13 4.18 -14.16
N PHE A 65 7.72 5.40 -14.50
CA PHE A 65 7.07 6.30 -13.55
C PHE A 65 5.70 5.81 -13.08
N ALA A 66 4.92 5.13 -13.94
CA ALA A 66 3.69 4.46 -13.53
C ALA A 66 3.96 3.38 -12.47
N THR A 67 5.05 2.62 -12.64
CA THR A 67 5.50 1.64 -11.64
C THR A 67 5.88 2.30 -10.32
N LEU A 68 6.62 3.42 -10.34
CA LEU A 68 6.93 4.19 -9.13
C LEU A 68 5.64 4.68 -8.44
N GLY A 69 4.66 5.13 -9.21
CA GLY A 69 3.34 5.54 -8.69
C GLY A 69 2.59 4.42 -7.98
N VAL A 70 2.63 3.19 -8.51
CA VAL A 70 2.05 2.00 -7.87
C VAL A 70 2.77 1.67 -6.56
N ILE A 71 4.12 1.73 -6.54
CA ILE A 71 4.91 1.48 -5.33
C ILE A 71 4.59 2.54 -4.27
N ALA A 72 4.53 3.81 -4.64
CA ALA A 72 4.17 4.90 -3.74
C ALA A 72 2.77 4.73 -3.14
N SER A 73 1.82 4.21 -3.91
CA SER A 73 0.47 3.90 -3.42
C SER A 73 0.48 2.76 -2.39
N SER A 74 1.34 1.77 -2.56
CA SER A 74 1.55 0.70 -1.56
C SER A 74 2.20 1.24 -0.28
N VAL A 75 3.15 2.18 -0.39
CA VAL A 75 3.74 2.88 0.75
C VAL A 75 2.66 3.65 1.52
N GLU A 76 1.84 4.44 0.82
CA GLU A 76 0.75 5.19 1.44
C GLU A 76 -0.27 4.30 2.13
N ARG A 77 -0.66 3.17 1.50
CA ARG A 77 -1.61 2.22 2.08
C ARG A 77 -1.11 1.69 3.43
N LEU A 78 0.14 1.23 3.50
CA LEU A 78 0.70 0.70 4.74
C LEU A 78 0.89 1.81 5.79
N ALA A 79 1.39 2.97 5.38
CA ALA A 79 1.53 4.12 6.27
C ALA A 79 0.18 4.56 6.86
N THR A 80 -0.87 4.57 6.05
CA THR A 80 -2.23 4.89 6.49
C THR A 80 -2.75 3.87 7.50
N GLU A 81 -2.50 2.57 7.28
CA GLU A 81 -2.88 1.52 8.23
C GLU A 81 -2.19 1.71 9.58
N ILE A 82 -0.89 1.98 9.61
CA ILE A 82 -0.16 2.24 10.87
C ILE A 82 -0.77 3.46 11.59
N ARG A 83 -1.11 4.52 10.85
CA ARG A 83 -1.79 5.70 11.43
C ARG A 83 -3.16 5.36 12.03
N HIS A 84 -3.91 4.44 11.40
CA HIS A 84 -5.18 3.96 11.95
C HIS A 84 -4.97 3.19 13.25
N LEU A 85 -3.99 2.29 13.30
CA LEU A 85 -3.69 1.50 14.49
C LEU A 85 -3.20 2.36 15.67
N GLN A 86 -2.55 3.51 15.39
CA GLN A 86 -2.03 4.43 16.41
C GLN A 86 -3.09 5.38 16.98
N ARG A 87 -4.30 5.46 16.42
CA ARG A 87 -5.36 6.34 16.93
C ARG A 87 -5.64 6.05 18.39
N THR A 88 -6.01 7.11 19.15
CA THR A 88 -6.28 7.05 20.58
C THR A 88 -7.36 6.02 20.93
N GLU A 89 -8.34 5.82 20.05
CA GLU A 89 -9.45 4.89 20.21
C GLU A 89 -9.05 3.43 20.04
N LEU A 90 -7.98 3.14 19.28
CA LEU A 90 -7.49 1.79 19.02
C LEU A 90 -6.25 1.45 19.85
N ARG A 91 -5.17 2.20 19.68
CA ARG A 91 -3.89 2.02 20.36
C ARG A 91 -3.32 0.60 20.24
N GLU A 92 -3.43 0.03 19.04
CA GLU A 92 -2.99 -1.35 18.76
C GLU A 92 -1.53 -1.43 18.32
N ALA A 93 -1.04 -0.35 17.68
CA ALA A 93 0.36 -0.18 17.32
C ALA A 93 0.74 1.30 17.32
N GLU A 94 2.02 1.61 17.46
CA GLU A 94 2.54 2.97 17.30
C GLU A 94 3.93 2.98 16.68
N GLU A 95 4.29 4.11 16.04
CA GLU A 95 5.66 4.40 15.66
C GLU A 95 6.55 4.43 16.90
N PHE A 96 7.77 3.93 16.77
CA PHE A 96 8.75 4.01 17.86
C PHE A 96 9.09 5.47 18.18
N PHE A 97 8.97 5.82 19.45
CA PHE A 97 9.36 7.12 20.00
C PHE A 97 10.63 6.99 20.81
N SER A 98 11.70 7.64 20.36
CA SER A 98 12.96 7.68 21.12
C SER A 98 12.86 8.59 22.36
N ALA A 99 13.70 8.32 23.35
CA ALA A 99 13.79 9.17 24.53
C ALA A 99 14.13 10.63 24.11
N GLY A 100 13.34 11.59 24.58
CA GLY A 100 13.49 13.00 24.24
C GLY A 100 12.84 13.46 22.93
N GLN A 101 12.29 12.55 22.14
CA GLN A 101 11.52 12.93 20.94
C GLN A 101 10.25 13.70 21.32
N LYS A 102 9.97 14.80 20.60
CA LYS A 102 8.77 15.60 20.78
C LYS A 102 7.70 15.19 19.75
N GLY A 103 6.59 14.63 20.21
CA GLY A 103 5.45 14.27 19.33
C GLY A 103 4.48 15.44 19.11
N SER A 104 4.52 16.47 19.96
CA SER A 104 3.68 17.65 19.90
C SER A 104 4.36 18.83 20.58
N SER A 105 4.20 20.03 20.02
CA SER A 105 4.70 21.27 20.63
C SER A 105 3.84 21.74 21.82
N ALA A 106 2.57 21.34 21.86
CA ALA A 106 1.60 21.81 22.86
C ALA A 106 1.33 20.81 23.99
N MET A 107 1.35 19.50 23.69
CA MET A 107 1.02 18.43 24.64
C MET A 107 2.19 17.43 24.74
N PRO A 108 2.96 17.43 25.86
CA PRO A 108 4.17 16.61 25.98
C PRO A 108 3.95 15.10 25.88
N HIS A 109 2.76 14.62 26.22
CA HIS A 109 2.39 13.20 26.16
C HIS A 109 1.86 12.74 24.81
N LYS A 110 1.54 13.67 23.89
CA LYS A 110 0.97 13.36 22.58
C LYS A 110 2.04 12.80 21.65
N ARG A 111 1.79 11.63 21.10
CA ARG A 111 2.63 10.96 20.14
C ARG A 111 1.94 10.92 18.77
N ASN A 112 2.28 11.85 17.89
CA ASN A 112 1.75 11.86 16.53
C ASN A 112 2.56 10.89 15.64
N PRO A 113 1.92 10.21 14.69
CA PRO A 113 2.59 9.33 13.72
C PRO A 113 3.27 10.15 12.61
N VAL A 114 4.29 10.93 12.97
CA VAL A 114 4.92 11.94 12.09
C VAL A 114 5.61 11.31 10.88
N LEU A 115 6.20 10.11 11.05
CA LEU A 115 6.92 9.44 9.98
C LEU A 115 5.93 8.93 8.92
N THR A 116 4.86 8.28 9.32
CA THR A 116 3.83 7.78 8.40
C THR A 116 2.95 8.90 7.82
N GLU A 117 2.75 10.00 8.55
CA GLU A 117 2.15 11.22 7.99
C GLU A 117 3.01 11.77 6.84
N ASN A 118 4.32 11.87 7.03
CA ASN A 118 5.24 12.28 5.98
C ASN A 118 5.21 11.33 4.77
N LEU A 119 5.19 10.00 5.00
CA LEU A 119 5.12 8.99 3.94
C LEU A 119 3.87 9.15 3.07
N THR A 120 2.70 9.40 3.66
CA THR A 120 1.47 9.66 2.92
C THR A 120 1.54 10.93 2.07
N GLY A 121 2.29 11.94 2.52
CA GLY A 121 2.56 13.15 1.74
C GLY A 121 3.49 12.90 0.55
N LEU A 122 4.62 12.22 0.79
CA LEU A 122 5.61 11.89 -0.25
C LEU A 122 5.01 11.02 -1.36
N ALA A 123 4.14 10.09 -1.04
CA ALA A 123 3.45 9.26 -2.03
C ALA A 123 2.68 10.08 -3.07
N ARG A 124 2.13 11.24 -2.69
CA ARG A 124 1.45 12.16 -3.63
C ARG A 124 2.42 12.78 -4.61
N ILE A 125 3.60 13.18 -4.16
CA ILE A 125 4.66 13.74 -5.02
C ILE A 125 5.09 12.71 -6.06
N VAL A 126 5.35 11.47 -5.65
CA VAL A 126 5.75 10.40 -6.58
C VAL A 126 4.65 10.12 -7.61
N ARG A 127 3.38 10.03 -7.19
CA ARG A 127 2.26 9.82 -8.13
C ARG A 127 2.05 10.98 -9.08
N ALA A 128 2.35 12.21 -8.68
CA ALA A 128 2.23 13.38 -9.56
C ALA A 128 3.14 13.29 -10.78
N ALA A 129 4.21 12.50 -10.74
CA ALA A 129 5.11 12.28 -11.87
C ALA A 129 4.51 11.40 -12.99
N VAL A 130 3.45 10.63 -12.70
CA VAL A 130 2.86 9.67 -13.64
C VAL A 130 2.21 10.39 -14.82
N THR A 131 1.39 11.39 -14.56
CA THR A 131 0.68 12.13 -15.61
C THR A 131 1.62 12.79 -16.60
N PRO A 132 2.58 13.63 -16.20
CA PRO A 132 3.50 14.25 -17.15
C PRO A 132 4.40 13.23 -17.86
N ALA A 133 4.71 12.09 -17.26
CA ALA A 133 5.43 11.02 -17.93
C ALA A 133 4.62 10.39 -19.05
N LEU A 134 3.31 10.20 -18.87
CA LEU A 134 2.39 9.72 -19.90
C LEU A 134 2.19 10.77 -21.01
N GLU A 135 2.11 12.05 -20.67
CA GLU A 135 1.97 13.15 -21.65
C GLU A 135 3.22 13.25 -22.54
N ASN A 136 4.40 12.90 -22.03
CA ASN A 136 5.65 12.91 -22.79
C ASN A 136 5.77 11.78 -23.84
N VAL A 137 4.82 10.83 -23.88
CA VAL A 137 4.82 9.77 -24.93
C VAL A 137 4.58 10.38 -26.32
N ALA A 138 3.75 11.40 -26.43
CA ALA A 138 3.52 12.10 -27.68
C ALA A 138 4.74 12.95 -28.09
N LEU A 139 5.14 12.83 -29.35
CA LEU A 139 6.26 13.59 -29.91
C LEU A 139 5.76 14.54 -31.00
N TRP A 140 6.46 15.66 -31.14
CA TRP A 140 6.40 16.52 -32.32
C TRP A 140 7.60 16.22 -33.23
N HIS A 141 7.30 15.53 -34.36
CA HIS A 141 8.33 15.00 -35.26
C HIS A 141 9.32 14.11 -34.52
N GLU A 142 10.59 14.40 -34.60
CA GLU A 142 11.68 13.58 -34.03
C GLU A 142 11.98 13.89 -32.55
N ARG A 143 11.46 15.01 -32.04
CA ARG A 143 11.67 15.45 -30.65
C ARG A 143 10.70 16.58 -30.27
N ASP A 144 10.20 16.53 -29.03
CA ASP A 144 9.54 17.66 -28.42
C ASP A 144 10.39 18.18 -27.23
N ILE A 145 10.85 19.43 -27.33
CA ILE A 145 11.69 20.03 -26.30
C ILE A 145 10.89 20.34 -25.01
N SER A 146 9.57 20.38 -25.04
CA SER A 146 8.73 20.57 -23.86
C SER A 146 8.95 19.46 -22.83
N HIS A 147 9.25 18.24 -23.26
CA HIS A 147 9.58 17.11 -22.37
C HIS A 147 10.75 17.43 -21.45
N SER A 148 11.78 18.11 -21.95
CA SER A 148 13.00 18.41 -21.21
C SER A 148 12.74 19.27 -19.98
N SER A 149 11.86 20.27 -20.07
CA SER A 149 11.52 21.14 -18.93
C SER A 149 10.75 20.40 -17.84
N VAL A 150 9.96 19.40 -18.21
CA VAL A 150 9.12 18.58 -17.31
C VAL A 150 9.96 17.48 -16.67
N GLU A 151 10.71 16.71 -17.46
CA GLU A 151 11.52 15.58 -16.99
C GLU A 151 12.59 15.99 -15.98
N ARG A 152 13.16 17.18 -16.11
CA ARG A 152 14.15 17.71 -15.17
C ARG A 152 13.64 17.87 -13.76
N VAL A 153 12.33 18.06 -13.59
CA VAL A 153 11.69 18.23 -12.28
C VAL A 153 11.19 16.90 -11.78
N PHE A 154 10.23 16.28 -12.48
CA PHE A 154 9.60 15.10 -11.94
C PHE A 154 10.51 13.87 -11.87
N GLY A 155 11.49 13.76 -12.77
CA GLY A 155 12.40 12.61 -12.80
C GLY A 155 13.18 12.42 -11.51
N PRO A 156 14.04 13.39 -11.12
CA PRO A 156 14.78 13.31 -9.86
C PRO A 156 13.86 13.35 -8.65
N ASP A 157 12.83 14.20 -8.63
CA ASP A 157 11.96 14.36 -7.46
C ASP A 157 11.22 13.06 -7.13
N ALA A 158 10.66 12.37 -8.12
CA ALA A 158 9.94 11.12 -7.89
C ALA A 158 10.87 9.99 -7.41
N THR A 159 12.05 9.86 -7.99
CA THR A 159 13.00 8.79 -7.66
C THR A 159 13.61 9.01 -6.27
N ILE A 160 14.05 10.23 -5.95
CA ILE A 160 14.60 10.58 -4.65
C ILE A 160 13.54 10.46 -3.56
N ALA A 161 12.33 10.99 -3.81
CA ALA A 161 11.24 10.92 -2.83
C ALA A 161 10.82 9.48 -2.54
N LEU A 162 10.77 8.60 -3.56
CA LEU A 162 10.40 7.21 -3.36
C LEU A 162 11.50 6.41 -2.64
N ASP A 163 12.77 6.61 -2.99
CA ASP A 163 13.89 5.95 -2.29
C ASP A 163 13.89 6.30 -0.80
N PHE A 164 13.80 7.60 -0.49
CA PHE A 164 13.68 8.08 0.88
C PHE A 164 12.46 7.49 1.61
N ALA A 165 11.30 7.44 0.93
CA ALA A 165 10.07 6.91 1.52
C ALA A 165 10.17 5.41 1.83
N LEU A 166 10.79 4.62 0.96
CA LEU A 166 10.99 3.19 1.17
C LEU A 166 11.93 2.91 2.34
N GLN A 167 13.06 3.65 2.44
CA GLN A 167 13.98 3.53 3.57
C GLN A 167 13.30 3.91 4.89
N ARG A 168 12.55 5.02 4.90
CA ARG A 168 11.80 5.44 6.09
C ARG A 168 10.73 4.44 6.49
N LEU A 169 9.97 3.90 5.53
CA LEU A 169 8.95 2.89 5.80
C LEU A 169 9.57 1.61 6.39
N ALA A 170 10.72 1.17 5.87
CA ALA A 170 11.43 0.03 6.41
C ALA A 170 11.78 0.24 7.88
N GLY A 171 12.38 1.39 8.22
CA GLY A 171 12.71 1.73 9.61
C GLY A 171 11.48 1.82 10.53
N VAL A 172 10.35 2.34 10.03
CA VAL A 172 9.09 2.37 10.79
C VAL A 172 8.58 0.96 11.09
N VAL A 173 8.61 0.06 10.09
CA VAL A 173 8.15 -1.33 10.27
C VAL A 173 9.06 -2.13 11.20
N GLU A 174 10.38 -1.95 11.07
CA GLU A 174 11.37 -2.63 11.93
C GLU A 174 11.25 -2.24 13.40
N ALA A 175 10.92 -0.97 13.68
CA ALA A 175 10.82 -0.43 15.03
C ALA A 175 9.37 -0.33 15.55
N LEU A 176 8.37 -0.85 14.81
CA LEU A 176 6.96 -0.73 15.16
C LEU A 176 6.66 -1.36 16.52
N VAL A 177 6.04 -0.59 17.41
CA VAL A 177 5.60 -1.07 18.72
C VAL A 177 4.19 -1.63 18.59
N ILE A 178 3.99 -2.87 19.05
CA ILE A 178 2.71 -3.59 19.00
C ILE A 178 2.16 -3.77 20.40
N TYR A 179 0.87 -3.58 20.59
CA TYR A 179 0.15 -3.72 21.86
C TYR A 179 -0.90 -4.85 21.79
N PRO A 180 -0.52 -6.12 22.00
CA PRO A 180 -1.44 -7.25 21.91
C PRO A 180 -2.63 -7.15 22.87
N GLU A 181 -2.41 -6.60 24.06
CA GLU A 181 -3.47 -6.42 25.05
C GLU A 181 -4.55 -5.44 24.57
N SER A 182 -4.15 -4.36 23.88
CA SER A 182 -5.09 -3.41 23.28
C SER A 182 -5.88 -4.05 22.14
N MET A 183 -5.21 -4.86 21.31
CA MET A 183 -5.86 -5.62 20.23
C MET A 183 -6.93 -6.57 20.80
N GLN A 184 -6.59 -7.30 21.87
CA GLN A 184 -7.53 -8.21 22.53
C GLN A 184 -8.70 -7.43 23.14
N ALA A 185 -8.44 -6.34 23.86
CA ALA A 185 -9.48 -5.52 24.46
C ALA A 185 -10.45 -4.94 23.40
N ASN A 186 -9.91 -4.50 22.24
CA ASN A 186 -10.74 -4.00 21.14
C ASN A 186 -11.58 -5.13 20.49
N LEU A 187 -11.02 -6.31 20.36
CA LEU A 187 -11.76 -7.50 19.87
C LEU A 187 -12.92 -7.86 20.80
N ASP A 188 -12.69 -7.77 22.12
CA ASP A 188 -13.67 -8.12 23.16
C ASP A 188 -14.67 -7.00 23.44
N GLN A 189 -14.44 -5.79 22.93
CA GLN A 189 -15.25 -4.59 23.23
C GLN A 189 -16.74 -4.77 22.96
N LEU A 190 -17.10 -5.58 21.96
CA LEU A 190 -18.47 -5.87 21.60
C LEU A 190 -19.00 -7.17 22.26
N GLY A 191 -18.38 -7.63 23.34
CA GLY A 191 -18.88 -8.76 24.13
C GLY A 191 -19.04 -10.08 23.36
N GLY A 192 -18.21 -10.31 22.34
CA GLY A 192 -18.23 -11.53 21.54
C GLY A 192 -19.07 -11.48 20.25
N LEU A 193 -19.69 -10.34 19.91
CA LEU A 193 -20.50 -10.19 18.68
C LEU A 193 -19.74 -10.49 17.39
N VAL A 194 -18.41 -10.40 17.39
CA VAL A 194 -17.55 -10.76 16.25
C VAL A 194 -17.71 -12.23 15.82
N HIS A 195 -18.16 -13.10 16.73
CA HIS A 195 -18.37 -14.52 16.49
C HIS A 195 -19.79 -14.86 15.96
N SER A 196 -20.66 -13.90 15.77
CA SER A 196 -22.06 -14.10 15.37
C SER A 196 -22.21 -14.91 14.07
N GLN A 197 -21.30 -14.74 13.10
CA GLN A 197 -21.31 -15.54 11.86
C GLN A 197 -20.94 -17.00 12.12
N GLN A 198 -19.96 -17.27 12.98
CA GLN A 198 -19.57 -18.64 13.34
C GLN A 198 -20.73 -19.38 13.98
N LEU A 199 -21.46 -18.72 14.87
CA LEU A 199 -22.63 -19.26 15.51
C LEU A 199 -23.75 -19.58 14.50
N LEU A 200 -24.02 -18.67 13.56
CA LEU A 200 -25.00 -18.90 12.49
C LEU A 200 -24.65 -20.15 11.68
N LEU A 201 -23.38 -20.33 11.34
CA LEU A 201 -22.91 -21.51 10.62
C LEU A 201 -23.04 -22.77 11.47
N ALA A 202 -22.68 -22.73 12.75
CA ALA A 202 -22.81 -23.86 13.65
C ALA A 202 -24.27 -24.31 13.79
N LEU A 203 -25.22 -23.39 13.96
CA LEU A 203 -26.67 -23.72 14.00
C LEU A 203 -27.16 -24.35 12.70
N THR A 204 -26.72 -23.83 11.54
CA THR A 204 -27.10 -24.44 10.26
C THR A 204 -26.51 -25.84 10.05
N GLN A 205 -25.30 -26.08 10.51
CA GLN A 205 -24.65 -27.38 10.51
C GLN A 205 -25.34 -28.37 11.47
N ALA A 206 -25.91 -27.86 12.56
CA ALA A 206 -26.75 -28.67 13.48
C ALA A 206 -28.14 -28.96 12.93
N GLY A 207 -28.47 -28.54 11.71
CA GLY A 207 -29.75 -28.86 11.02
C GLY A 207 -30.82 -27.77 11.17
N VAL A 208 -30.52 -26.61 11.79
CA VAL A 208 -31.44 -25.48 11.88
C VAL A 208 -31.54 -24.79 10.52
N SER A 209 -32.74 -24.41 10.07
CA SER A 209 -32.89 -23.67 8.84
C SER A 209 -32.17 -22.34 8.93
N ARG A 210 -31.66 -21.81 7.79
CA ARG A 210 -30.89 -20.56 7.77
C ARG A 210 -31.66 -19.38 8.34
N GLU A 211 -32.97 -19.31 8.03
CA GLU A 211 -33.84 -18.25 8.52
C GLU A 211 -34.02 -18.31 10.04
N ALA A 212 -34.24 -19.51 10.59
CA ALA A 212 -34.35 -19.70 12.03
C ALA A 212 -33.03 -19.42 12.75
N ALA A 213 -31.91 -19.93 12.23
CA ALA A 213 -30.58 -19.66 12.77
C ALA A 213 -30.26 -18.15 12.74
N TYR A 214 -30.57 -17.44 11.64
CA TYR A 214 -30.41 -16.01 11.55
C TYR A 214 -31.24 -15.26 12.61
N SER A 215 -32.50 -15.63 12.81
CA SER A 215 -33.36 -15.02 13.82
C SER A 215 -32.83 -15.21 15.24
N MET A 216 -32.35 -16.43 15.58
CA MET A 216 -31.73 -16.73 16.86
C MET A 216 -30.48 -15.89 17.11
N VAL A 217 -29.57 -15.83 16.12
CA VAL A 217 -28.33 -15.04 16.20
C VAL A 217 -28.65 -13.56 16.34
N GLN A 218 -29.56 -13.04 15.51
CA GLN A 218 -29.90 -11.62 15.48
C GLN A 218 -30.51 -11.13 16.79
N ARG A 219 -31.49 -11.87 17.35
CA ARG A 219 -32.14 -11.45 18.62
C ARG A 219 -31.12 -11.33 19.77
N ASN A 220 -30.26 -12.34 19.92
CA ASN A 220 -29.23 -12.35 20.96
C ASN A 220 -28.16 -11.27 20.71
N ALA A 221 -27.77 -11.07 19.46
CA ALA A 221 -26.80 -10.03 19.09
C ALA A 221 -27.36 -8.61 19.36
N MET A 222 -28.61 -8.37 19.01
CA MET A 222 -29.25 -7.06 19.26
C MET A 222 -29.49 -6.80 20.75
N GLU A 223 -29.75 -7.85 21.53
CA GLU A 223 -29.85 -7.71 22.98
C GLU A 223 -28.49 -7.39 23.60
N SER A 224 -27.43 -8.11 23.20
CA SER A 224 -26.07 -7.82 23.63
C SER A 224 -25.68 -6.37 23.28
N TRP A 225 -25.97 -5.93 22.06
CA TRP A 225 -25.70 -4.57 21.59
C TRP A 225 -26.40 -3.49 22.44
N LYS A 226 -27.66 -3.73 22.83
CA LYS A 226 -28.45 -2.77 23.60
C LYS A 226 -28.07 -2.70 25.08
N THR A 227 -27.77 -3.85 25.67
CA THR A 227 -27.61 -4.00 27.12
C THR A 227 -26.18 -4.05 27.58
N GLY A 228 -25.22 -4.33 26.66
CA GLY A 228 -23.82 -4.61 27.00
C GLY A 228 -23.62 -5.98 27.65
N THR A 229 -24.65 -6.83 27.71
CA THR A 229 -24.55 -8.19 28.25
C THR A 229 -23.69 -9.05 27.31
N SER A 230 -22.85 -9.89 27.88
CA SER A 230 -22.02 -10.82 27.10
C SER A 230 -22.89 -11.62 26.12
N TYR A 231 -22.53 -11.58 24.85
CA TYR A 231 -23.22 -12.33 23.80
C TYR A 231 -23.23 -13.84 24.10
N ARG A 232 -22.10 -14.36 24.60
CA ARG A 232 -21.96 -15.77 25.01
C ARG A 232 -22.95 -16.13 26.12
N ASP A 233 -23.14 -15.26 27.13
CA ASP A 233 -24.07 -15.53 28.23
C ASP A 233 -25.52 -15.52 27.75
N LEU A 234 -25.88 -14.59 26.86
CA LEU A 234 -27.19 -14.57 26.23
C LEU A 234 -27.47 -15.87 25.46
N LEU A 235 -26.49 -16.36 24.69
CA LEU A 235 -26.62 -17.60 23.95
C LEU A 235 -26.77 -18.83 24.84
N LYS A 236 -26.05 -18.90 25.96
CA LYS A 236 -26.19 -19.98 26.94
C LYS A 236 -27.56 -19.96 27.63
N ASN A 237 -28.17 -18.81 27.78
CA ASN A 237 -29.49 -18.62 28.38
C ASN A 237 -30.63 -18.75 27.35
N ASP A 238 -30.35 -18.77 26.06
CA ASP A 238 -31.35 -18.99 25.01
C ASP A 238 -31.60 -20.48 24.80
N ALA A 239 -32.78 -20.94 25.24
CA ALA A 239 -33.14 -22.36 25.21
C ALA A 239 -33.11 -22.99 23.79
N GLU A 240 -33.45 -22.21 22.76
CA GLU A 240 -33.43 -22.70 21.38
C GLU A 240 -31.97 -22.87 20.87
N VAL A 241 -31.09 -21.89 21.15
CA VAL A 241 -29.68 -22.01 20.81
C VAL A 241 -29.01 -23.13 21.58
N PHE A 242 -29.25 -23.20 22.89
CA PHE A 242 -28.65 -24.20 23.76
C PHE A 242 -29.09 -25.63 23.40
N SER A 243 -30.36 -25.83 23.03
CA SER A 243 -30.86 -27.17 22.64
C SER A 243 -30.22 -27.69 21.34
N ASN A 244 -29.81 -26.80 20.42
CA ASN A 244 -29.21 -27.18 19.15
C ASN A 244 -27.69 -27.34 19.21
N LEU A 245 -27.00 -26.57 20.03
CA LEU A 245 -25.52 -26.55 20.06
C LEU A 245 -24.93 -27.14 21.34
N GLY A 246 -25.66 -27.06 22.46
CA GLY A 246 -25.11 -27.35 23.77
C GLY A 246 -24.01 -26.39 24.20
N GLU A 247 -23.44 -26.59 25.38
CA GLU A 247 -22.39 -25.74 25.92
C GLU A 247 -21.13 -25.69 25.04
N ARG A 248 -20.68 -26.85 24.55
CA ARG A 248 -19.46 -26.95 23.71
C ARG A 248 -19.58 -26.31 22.34
N GLY A 249 -20.77 -26.14 21.82
CA GLY A 249 -20.99 -25.51 20.53
C GLY A 249 -21.14 -23.98 20.63
N ILE A 250 -21.29 -23.45 21.86
CA ILE A 250 -21.37 -22.02 22.17
C ILE A 250 -20.00 -21.51 22.61
N ASP A 251 -19.18 -22.32 23.24
CA ASP A 251 -17.82 -22.01 23.70
C ASP A 251 -16.81 -22.05 22.54
#